data_7be8d45c67cab92ab7e358b8835927bc
#
_entry.id   7be8d45c67cab92ab7e358b8835927bc
#
_cell.length_a   1.000
_cell.length_b   1.000
_cell.length_c   1.000
_cell.angle_alpha   90.00
_cell.angle_beta   90.00
_cell.angle_gamma   90.00
#
_symmetry.space_group_name_H-M   'P 1'
#
loop_
_entity.id
_entity.type
_entity.pdbx_description
1 polymer ?
#
loop_
_entity_poly.entity_id
_entity_poly.type
_entity_poly.pdbx_seq_one_letter_code
_entity_poly.pdbx_strand_id
1 'polypeptide(L)'
;MKKRMVALMAVFTMAVGLVAGCGNNNANAGKDAAVSASEDGSAAAEENDDQAKADEVADLIDAIYVQERTDKTDEQCAAAKAAWDKLTDAQKELVEGENADPDYFGRDTGDASKDDPLNQDEIGENEILVVSFGTSFNDSRVADIGGVEKAIQAANPDWSVRRAFTAQIIINHVQARDGEKIDNVDQALQRAVDNGVKNLVVQPTHLMHGAE
;
A
#
# COMPACT_ATOMS: atom_id res chain seq x y z
N MET A 1 -13.29 -2.30 -21.37
CA MET A 1 -12.46 -1.20 -21.88
C MET A 1 -13.26 0.10 -21.82
N LYS A 2 -13.18 0.82 -20.72
CA LYS A 2 -13.78 2.16 -20.59
C LYS A 2 -12.67 3.17 -20.82
N LYS A 3 -12.75 3.90 -21.94
CA LYS A 3 -11.83 4.98 -22.26
C LYS A 3 -12.05 6.11 -21.26
N ARG A 4 -11.05 6.40 -20.42
CA ARG A 4 -11.03 7.58 -19.57
C ARG A 4 -10.81 8.80 -20.45
N MET A 5 -11.78 9.70 -20.44
CA MET A 5 -11.67 11.03 -21.04
C MET A 5 -10.89 11.90 -20.04
N VAL A 6 -9.64 12.20 -20.36
CA VAL A 6 -8.87 13.21 -19.66
C VAL A 6 -9.50 14.57 -20.03
N ALA A 7 -10.18 15.19 -19.09
CA ALA A 7 -10.67 16.53 -19.23
C ALA A 7 -9.51 17.51 -19.03
N LEU A 8 -8.94 17.98 -20.13
CA LEU A 8 -7.96 19.05 -20.15
C LEU A 8 -8.68 20.35 -19.79
N MET A 9 -8.62 20.83 -18.56
CA MET A 9 -9.03 22.17 -18.18
C MET A 9 -7.99 23.17 -18.68
N ALA A 10 -8.30 23.83 -19.76
CA ALA A 10 -7.56 24.98 -20.25
C ALA A 10 -7.81 26.17 -19.33
N VAL A 11 -6.82 26.54 -18.55
CA VAL A 11 -6.82 27.80 -17.78
C VAL A 11 -6.67 28.96 -18.77
N PHE A 12 -7.74 29.70 -18.95
CA PHE A 12 -7.75 30.95 -19.72
C PHE A 12 -7.18 32.07 -18.86
N THR A 13 -5.93 32.43 -19.07
CA THR A 13 -5.33 33.65 -18.52
C THR A 13 -5.85 34.85 -19.28
N MET A 14 -6.75 35.60 -18.69
CA MET A 14 -7.13 36.94 -19.18
C MET A 14 -6.04 37.95 -18.76
N ALA A 15 -5.26 38.36 -19.75
CA ALA A 15 -4.42 39.53 -19.62
C ALA A 15 -5.29 40.82 -19.64
N VAL A 16 -5.37 41.51 -18.52
CA VAL A 16 -5.97 42.82 -18.47
C VAL A 16 -4.90 43.87 -18.71
N GLY A 17 -5.10 44.65 -19.77
CA GLY A 17 -4.21 45.67 -20.26
C GLY A 17 -4.05 46.84 -19.33
N LEU A 18 -2.85 47.34 -19.26
CA LEU A 18 -2.46 48.61 -18.66
C LEU A 18 -3.04 49.78 -19.49
N VAL A 19 -3.82 50.64 -18.84
CA VAL A 19 -4.11 51.97 -19.34
C VAL A 19 -3.31 52.98 -18.52
N ALA A 20 -2.32 53.56 -19.16
CA ALA A 20 -1.58 54.69 -18.61
C ALA A 20 -2.41 55.97 -18.76
N GLY A 21 -2.75 56.63 -17.62
CA GLY A 21 -3.33 57.92 -17.56
C GLY A 21 -2.47 58.87 -16.71
N CYS A 22 -1.80 59.79 -17.34
CA CYS A 22 -1.13 60.93 -16.68
C CYS A 22 -2.14 61.95 -16.26
N GLY A 23 -2.04 62.45 -15.00
CA GLY A 23 -2.81 63.60 -14.51
C GLY A 23 -2.30 64.05 -13.15
N ASN A 24 -1.90 65.28 -13.10
CA ASN A 24 -1.03 65.97 -12.16
C ASN A 24 -1.75 66.48 -10.91
N ASN A 25 -1.01 66.56 -9.78
CA ASN A 25 -1.08 67.47 -8.60
C ASN A 25 -2.27 67.43 -7.62
N ASN A 26 -2.14 67.13 -6.37
CA ASN A 26 -1.73 67.96 -5.25
C ASN A 26 -2.02 67.29 -3.89
N ALA A 27 -1.20 67.60 -2.91
CA ALA A 27 -1.11 67.18 -1.52
C ALA A 27 -2.41 67.03 -0.71
N ASN A 28 -2.54 65.95 0.11
CA ASN A 28 -2.43 66.05 1.58
C ASN A 28 -2.69 64.67 2.26
N ALA A 29 -2.07 64.50 3.41
CA ALA A 29 -1.99 63.45 4.38
C ALA A 29 -3.23 62.58 4.64
N GLY A 30 -2.97 61.23 4.81
CA GLY A 30 -3.87 60.29 5.46
C GLY A 30 -3.27 58.89 5.47
N LYS A 31 -2.89 58.44 6.66
CA LYS A 31 -2.30 57.15 6.97
C LYS A 31 -3.22 55.98 6.63
N ASP A 32 -2.58 54.83 6.47
CA ASP A 32 -3.04 53.45 6.65
C ASP A 32 -3.93 52.85 5.54
N ALA A 33 -3.25 52.15 4.65
CA ALA A 33 -3.75 50.90 4.08
C ALA A 33 -2.53 49.99 3.85
N ALA A 34 -2.22 49.18 4.83
CA ALA A 34 -1.33 48.03 4.67
C ALA A 34 -1.97 47.06 3.67
N VAL A 35 -1.30 46.87 2.56
CA VAL A 35 -1.68 45.88 1.54
C VAL A 35 -1.37 44.50 2.10
N SER A 36 -2.43 43.82 2.52
CA SER A 36 -2.44 42.37 2.72
C SER A 36 -2.58 41.74 1.33
N ALA A 37 -1.47 41.44 0.71
CA ALA A 37 -1.44 40.72 -0.55
C ALA A 37 -0.14 39.92 -0.62
N SER A 38 -0.07 38.77 0.07
CA SER A 38 0.95 37.76 -0.13
C SER A 38 0.68 36.40 0.55
N GLU A 39 -0.50 36.15 1.12
CA GLU A 39 -0.76 34.84 1.75
C GLU A 39 -1.44 33.81 0.81
N ASP A 40 -2.14 34.28 -0.23
CA ASP A 40 -2.93 33.40 -1.10
C ASP A 40 -2.07 32.59 -2.11
N GLY A 41 -0.90 33.09 -2.48
CA GLY A 41 0.01 32.39 -3.40
C GLY A 41 0.84 31.29 -2.74
N SER A 42 1.06 31.36 -1.42
CA SER A 42 1.84 30.34 -0.68
C SER A 42 0.99 29.12 -0.38
N ALA A 43 -0.25 29.29 0.03
CA ALA A 43 -1.17 28.19 0.34
C ALA A 43 -1.49 27.34 -0.89
N ALA A 44 -1.76 27.97 -2.03
CA ALA A 44 -2.00 27.23 -3.28
C ALA A 44 -0.76 26.49 -3.81
N ALA A 45 0.45 26.96 -3.51
CA ALA A 45 1.67 26.26 -3.88
C ALA A 45 1.96 25.08 -2.95
N GLU A 46 1.65 25.18 -1.67
CA GLU A 46 1.79 24.10 -0.69
C GLU A 46 0.74 22.99 -0.94
N GLU A 47 -0.51 23.33 -1.22
CA GLU A 47 -1.56 22.37 -1.58
C GLU A 47 -1.20 21.58 -2.85
N ASN A 48 -0.60 22.22 -3.86
CA ASN A 48 -0.14 21.53 -5.08
C ASN A 48 1.04 20.58 -4.80
N ASP A 49 1.95 20.94 -3.90
CA ASP A 49 3.08 20.10 -3.51
C ASP A 49 2.62 18.89 -2.68
N ASP A 50 1.64 19.09 -1.80
CA ASP A 50 1.06 18.03 -0.98
C ASP A 50 0.27 17.02 -1.82
N GLN A 51 -0.52 17.50 -2.79
CA GLN A 51 -1.23 16.64 -3.73
C GLN A 51 -0.23 15.84 -4.60
N ALA A 52 0.84 16.47 -5.10
CA ALA A 52 1.83 15.78 -5.91
C ALA A 52 2.54 14.65 -5.15
N LYS A 53 2.81 14.84 -3.86
CA LYS A 53 3.39 13.78 -3.00
C LYS A 53 2.40 12.64 -2.76
N ALA A 54 1.13 12.96 -2.55
CA ALA A 54 0.08 11.97 -2.39
C ALA A 54 -0.13 11.14 -3.68
N ASP A 55 -0.12 11.80 -4.84
CA ASP A 55 -0.25 11.14 -6.15
C ASP A 55 0.93 10.18 -6.40
N GLU A 56 2.18 10.58 -6.05
CA GLU A 56 3.35 9.69 -6.16
C GLU A 56 3.18 8.43 -5.31
N VAL A 57 2.65 8.56 -4.11
CA VAL A 57 2.41 7.41 -3.22
C VAL A 57 1.25 6.55 -3.75
N ALA A 58 0.20 7.15 -4.28
CA ALA A 58 -0.90 6.43 -4.91
C ALA A 58 -0.41 5.57 -6.09
N ASP A 59 0.44 6.12 -6.95
CA ASP A 59 1.05 5.39 -8.08
C ASP A 59 1.89 4.19 -7.60
N LEU A 60 2.66 4.36 -6.50
CA LEU A 60 3.45 3.27 -5.92
C LEU A 60 2.57 2.16 -5.33
N ILE A 61 1.45 2.50 -4.69
CA ILE A 61 0.48 1.55 -4.17
C ILE A 61 -0.21 0.81 -5.33
N ASP A 62 -0.66 1.53 -6.35
CA ASP A 62 -1.30 0.92 -7.52
C ASP A 62 -0.35 -0.05 -8.24
N ALA A 63 0.95 0.24 -8.27
CA ALA A 63 1.97 -0.63 -8.87
C ALA A 63 2.15 -1.97 -8.13
N ILE A 64 1.86 -2.05 -6.84
CA ILE A 64 1.92 -3.30 -6.06
C ILE A 64 0.57 -4.00 -5.92
N TYR A 65 -0.51 -3.41 -6.41
CA TYR A 65 -1.84 -4.02 -6.42
C TYR A 65 -2.00 -4.96 -7.61
N VAL A 66 -1.18 -6.02 -7.63
CA VAL A 66 -1.08 -6.97 -8.73
C VAL A 66 -1.03 -8.41 -8.22
N GLN A 67 -1.53 -9.36 -9.03
CA GLN A 67 -1.54 -10.80 -8.69
C GLN A 67 -0.27 -11.53 -9.14
N GLU A 68 0.64 -10.86 -9.81
CA GLU A 68 1.88 -11.45 -10.26
C GLU A 68 3.07 -10.94 -9.45
N ARG A 69 3.89 -11.87 -8.94
CA ARG A 69 5.16 -11.55 -8.30
C ARG A 69 6.28 -11.50 -9.32
N THR A 70 7.11 -10.48 -9.23
CA THR A 70 8.31 -10.29 -10.05
C THR A 70 9.55 -10.12 -9.18
N ASP A 71 10.73 -10.11 -9.79
CA ASP A 71 12.00 -9.83 -9.09
C ASP A 71 12.04 -8.45 -8.41
N LYS A 72 11.15 -7.53 -8.82
CA LYS A 72 11.06 -6.17 -8.29
C LYS A 72 10.04 -6.01 -7.17
N THR A 73 9.22 -7.00 -6.91
CA THR A 73 8.08 -6.89 -5.97
C THR A 73 8.54 -6.46 -4.57
N ASP A 74 9.62 -7.03 -4.05
CA ASP A 74 10.14 -6.67 -2.73
C ASP A 74 10.62 -5.22 -2.67
N GLU A 75 11.29 -4.75 -3.73
CA GLU A 75 11.75 -3.37 -3.86
C GLU A 75 10.57 -2.41 -3.98
N GLN A 76 9.55 -2.76 -4.77
CA GLN A 76 8.33 -1.96 -4.95
C GLN A 76 7.55 -1.83 -3.64
N CYS A 77 7.36 -2.92 -2.90
CA CYS A 77 6.70 -2.88 -1.59
C CYS A 77 7.46 -1.99 -0.59
N ALA A 78 8.79 -2.11 -0.55
CA ALA A 78 9.63 -1.27 0.30
C ALA A 78 9.57 0.22 -0.10
N ALA A 79 9.53 0.51 -1.40
CA ALA A 79 9.41 1.87 -1.92
C ALA A 79 8.06 2.50 -1.55
N ALA A 80 6.96 1.78 -1.74
CA ALA A 80 5.62 2.23 -1.36
C ALA A 80 5.53 2.56 0.14
N LYS A 81 6.04 1.64 0.99
CA LYS A 81 6.12 1.89 2.43
C LYS A 81 6.95 3.13 2.78
N ALA A 82 8.15 3.25 2.22
CA ALA A 82 9.06 4.34 2.52
C ALA A 82 8.52 5.70 2.03
N ALA A 83 7.72 5.73 0.97
CA ALA A 83 7.07 6.92 0.48
C ALA A 83 5.88 7.31 1.37
N TRP A 84 5.02 6.36 1.73
CA TRP A 84 3.92 6.56 2.67
C TRP A 84 4.38 7.08 4.03
N ASP A 85 5.44 6.49 4.60
CA ASP A 85 5.96 6.86 5.92
C ASP A 85 6.51 8.30 5.98
N LYS A 86 6.80 8.91 4.81
CA LYS A 86 7.24 10.31 4.70
C LYS A 86 6.09 11.31 4.63
N LEU A 87 4.89 10.86 4.33
CA LEU A 87 3.73 11.73 4.25
C LEU A 87 3.31 12.21 5.65
N THR A 88 2.88 13.45 5.73
CA THR A 88 2.12 13.97 6.89
C THR A 88 0.73 13.36 6.91
N ASP A 89 0.04 13.42 8.05
CA ASP A 89 -1.33 12.92 8.16
C ASP A 89 -2.27 13.60 7.15
N ALA A 90 -2.10 14.91 6.92
CA ALA A 90 -2.89 15.66 5.94
C ALA A 90 -2.62 15.19 4.50
N GLN A 91 -1.36 14.85 4.16
CA GLN A 91 -1.02 14.31 2.84
C GLN A 91 -1.54 12.89 2.64
N LYS A 92 -1.58 12.06 3.69
CA LYS A 92 -2.16 10.72 3.63
C LYS A 92 -3.63 10.73 3.28
N GLU A 93 -4.39 11.73 3.77
CA GLU A 93 -5.81 11.91 3.42
C GLU A 93 -6.04 12.30 1.95
N LEU A 94 -4.98 12.72 1.23
CA LEU A 94 -5.03 13.06 -0.19
C LEU A 94 -4.67 11.90 -1.11
N VAL A 95 -4.22 10.75 -0.56
CA VAL A 95 -3.82 9.60 -1.36
C VAL A 95 -5.05 8.97 -2.01
N GLU A 96 -5.17 9.10 -3.33
CA GLU A 96 -6.27 8.55 -4.10
C GLU A 96 -5.78 8.06 -5.47
N GLY A 97 -5.83 6.75 -5.69
CA GLY A 97 -5.42 6.09 -6.91
C GLY A 97 -6.52 5.20 -7.49
N GLU A 98 -6.15 4.25 -8.32
CA GLU A 98 -7.09 3.23 -8.82
C GLU A 98 -7.47 2.23 -7.72
N ASN A 99 -6.52 1.87 -6.89
CA ASN A 99 -6.63 0.92 -5.78
C ASN A 99 -6.13 1.52 -4.46
N ALA A 100 -5.35 2.60 -4.54
CA ALA A 100 -4.88 3.33 -3.38
C ALA A 100 -6.00 4.22 -2.82
N ASP A 101 -6.15 4.20 -1.51
CA ASP A 101 -7.03 5.08 -0.75
C ASP A 101 -6.37 5.48 0.58
N PRO A 102 -6.90 6.49 1.31
CA PRO A 102 -6.33 6.92 2.59
C PRO A 102 -6.25 5.82 3.64
N ASP A 103 -7.09 4.81 3.53
CA ASP A 103 -7.15 3.68 4.48
C ASP A 103 -6.16 2.55 4.12
N TYR A 104 -5.50 2.59 2.97
CA TYR A 104 -4.69 1.47 2.48
C TYR A 104 -3.66 0.99 3.50
N PHE A 105 -2.87 1.90 4.08
CA PHE A 105 -1.93 1.59 5.16
C PHE A 105 -2.41 2.07 6.54
N GLY A 106 -3.32 3.01 6.60
CA GLY A 106 -3.72 3.71 7.83
C GLY A 106 -4.82 3.02 8.64
N ARG A 107 -5.56 2.08 8.05
CA ARG A 107 -6.65 1.39 8.76
C ARG A 107 -6.10 0.50 9.88
N ASP A 108 -6.66 0.63 11.06
CA ASP A 108 -6.38 -0.29 12.17
C ASP A 108 -6.92 -1.69 11.82
N THR A 109 -6.02 -2.64 11.62
CA THR A 109 -6.33 -4.03 11.30
C THR A 109 -5.79 -4.99 12.35
N GLY A 110 -5.35 -4.46 13.49
CA GLY A 110 -4.75 -5.22 14.58
C GLY A 110 -3.22 -5.20 14.57
N ASP A 111 -2.63 -5.99 15.45
CA ASP A 111 -1.21 -6.03 15.74
C ASP A 111 -0.49 -7.12 14.92
N ALA A 112 0.25 -6.71 13.90
CA ALA A 112 1.00 -7.61 13.03
C ALA A 112 2.03 -8.46 13.80
N SER A 113 2.59 -7.95 14.90
CA SER A 113 3.61 -8.68 15.68
C SER A 113 3.09 -9.94 16.37
N LYS A 114 1.77 -10.15 16.40
CA LYS A 114 1.14 -11.36 16.93
C LYS A 114 1.01 -12.48 15.92
N ASP A 115 1.26 -12.21 14.65
CA ASP A 115 1.25 -13.21 13.61
C ASP A 115 2.63 -13.85 13.45
N ASP A 116 2.64 -15.09 12.95
CA ASP A 116 3.82 -15.81 12.53
C ASP A 116 3.65 -16.11 11.04
N PRO A 117 4.51 -15.63 10.14
CA PRO A 117 4.39 -15.89 8.72
C PRO A 117 4.59 -17.36 8.35
N LEU A 118 5.05 -18.20 9.27
CA LEU A 118 5.28 -19.63 9.10
C LEU A 118 6.07 -19.97 7.82
N ASN A 119 7.12 -19.20 7.57
CA ASN A 119 8.03 -19.37 6.43
C ASN A 119 9.47 -19.71 6.85
N GLN A 120 9.61 -20.33 8.02
CA GLN A 120 10.90 -20.72 8.58
C GLN A 120 11.61 -21.77 7.72
N ASP A 121 12.94 -21.80 7.83
CA ASP A 121 13.81 -22.83 7.28
C ASP A 121 14.12 -23.91 8.34
N GLU A 122 14.86 -24.96 7.94
CA GLU A 122 15.30 -26.05 8.83
C GLU A 122 14.15 -26.83 9.49
N ILE A 123 13.09 -27.09 8.75
CA ILE A 123 11.85 -27.68 9.26
C ILE A 123 11.82 -29.22 9.27
N GLY A 124 12.88 -29.89 8.85
CA GLY A 124 12.94 -31.34 8.78
C GLY A 124 12.40 -31.92 7.48
N GLU A 125 12.09 -33.23 7.50
CA GLU A 125 11.75 -33.98 6.29
C GLU A 125 10.24 -34.00 5.96
N ASN A 126 9.39 -33.69 6.94
CA ASN A 126 7.92 -33.76 6.82
C ASN A 126 7.31 -32.38 6.98
N GLU A 127 6.54 -31.94 6.00
CA GLU A 127 5.91 -30.63 6.00
C GLU A 127 4.43 -30.71 5.61
N ILE A 128 3.61 -29.91 6.31
CA ILE A 128 2.25 -29.55 5.89
C ILE A 128 2.26 -28.10 5.48
N LEU A 129 2.08 -27.83 4.20
CA LEU A 129 1.92 -26.50 3.66
C LEU A 129 0.44 -26.14 3.63
N VAL A 130 0.03 -25.22 4.52
CA VAL A 130 -1.33 -24.69 4.56
C VAL A 130 -1.45 -23.55 3.56
N VAL A 131 -2.32 -23.72 2.58
CA VAL A 131 -2.53 -22.76 1.49
C VAL A 131 -3.87 -22.06 1.67
N SER A 132 -3.83 -20.75 1.89
CA SER A 132 -5.00 -19.90 2.09
C SER A 132 -5.06 -18.81 1.02
N PHE A 133 -6.25 -18.23 0.77
CA PHE A 133 -6.36 -17.00 -0.02
C PHE A 133 -5.55 -15.87 0.63
N GLY A 134 -5.63 -15.76 1.94
CA GLY A 134 -4.97 -14.74 2.73
C GLY A 134 -5.93 -13.62 3.17
N THR A 135 -5.42 -12.78 4.07
CA THR A 135 -6.08 -11.54 4.48
C THR A 135 -5.04 -10.51 4.88
N SER A 136 -5.27 -9.25 4.56
CA SER A 136 -4.46 -8.12 5.01
C SER A 136 -4.83 -7.64 6.43
N PHE A 137 -5.96 -8.10 6.97
CA PHE A 137 -6.38 -7.76 8.34
C PHE A 137 -5.61 -8.62 9.36
N ASN A 138 -4.78 -7.96 10.18
CA ASN A 138 -3.89 -8.62 11.13
C ASN A 138 -4.66 -9.47 12.15
N ASP A 139 -5.73 -8.95 12.74
CA ASP A 139 -6.52 -9.69 13.73
C ASP A 139 -7.15 -10.96 13.11
N SER A 140 -7.72 -10.88 11.91
CA SER A 140 -8.26 -12.06 11.21
C SER A 140 -7.16 -13.04 10.82
N ARG A 141 -5.99 -12.55 10.40
CA ARG A 141 -4.86 -13.42 10.04
C ARG A 141 -4.40 -14.23 11.23
N VAL A 142 -4.29 -13.61 12.41
CA VAL A 142 -3.90 -14.26 13.67
C VAL A 142 -4.99 -15.22 14.19
N ALA A 143 -6.26 -14.77 14.21
CA ALA A 143 -7.33 -15.50 14.84
C ALA A 143 -7.87 -16.64 13.94
N ASP A 144 -8.12 -16.35 12.68
CA ASP A 144 -8.80 -17.29 11.78
C ASP A 144 -7.77 -18.19 11.07
N ILE A 145 -6.85 -17.62 10.27
CA ILE A 145 -5.86 -18.41 9.53
C ILE A 145 -4.90 -19.08 10.51
N GLY A 146 -4.30 -18.31 11.42
CA GLY A 146 -3.40 -18.82 12.45
C GLY A 146 -4.07 -19.82 13.39
N GLY A 147 -5.38 -19.69 13.64
CA GLY A 147 -6.16 -20.68 14.40
C GLY A 147 -6.24 -22.03 13.70
N VAL A 148 -6.49 -22.05 12.39
CA VAL A 148 -6.49 -23.26 11.56
C VAL A 148 -5.10 -23.91 11.53
N GLU A 149 -4.05 -23.13 11.29
CA GLU A 149 -2.66 -23.60 11.24
C GLU A 149 -2.22 -24.24 12.58
N LYS A 150 -2.54 -23.58 13.70
CA LYS A 150 -2.26 -24.11 15.05
C LYS A 150 -3.00 -25.42 15.32
N ALA A 151 -4.25 -25.54 14.86
CA ALA A 151 -5.03 -26.77 15.00
C ALA A 151 -4.40 -27.91 14.17
N ILE A 152 -3.95 -27.65 12.95
CA ILE A 152 -3.25 -28.60 12.11
C ILE A 152 -1.93 -29.02 12.76
N GLN A 153 -1.13 -28.07 13.26
CA GLN A 153 0.13 -28.35 13.96
C GLN A 153 -0.10 -29.22 15.22
N ALA A 154 -1.12 -28.91 15.99
CA ALA A 154 -1.45 -29.68 17.21
C ALA A 154 -1.87 -31.13 16.89
N ALA A 155 -2.55 -31.33 15.75
CA ALA A 155 -2.95 -32.66 15.29
C ALA A 155 -1.79 -33.47 14.67
N ASN A 156 -0.71 -32.81 14.25
CA ASN A 156 0.41 -33.41 13.55
C ASN A 156 1.75 -32.95 14.17
N PRO A 157 2.05 -33.34 15.42
CA PRO A 157 3.19 -32.80 16.17
C PRO A 157 4.57 -33.16 15.55
N ASP A 158 4.64 -34.23 14.75
CA ASP A 158 5.87 -34.68 14.09
C ASP A 158 6.08 -34.05 12.71
N TRP A 159 5.20 -33.15 12.29
CA TRP A 159 5.26 -32.44 11.02
C TRP A 159 5.45 -30.94 11.26
N SER A 160 6.22 -30.29 10.43
CA SER A 160 6.29 -28.83 10.43
C SER A 160 5.12 -28.26 9.64
N VAL A 161 4.50 -27.21 10.16
CA VAL A 161 3.45 -26.48 9.45
C VAL A 161 4.02 -25.17 8.92
N ARG A 162 3.82 -24.93 7.62
CA ARG A 162 4.14 -23.64 6.98
C ARG A 162 2.93 -23.08 6.25
N ARG A 163 3.00 -21.78 5.95
CA ARG A 163 1.94 -21.00 5.32
C ARG A 163 2.32 -20.63 3.90
N ALA A 164 1.32 -20.60 3.01
CA ALA A 164 1.36 -19.85 1.76
C ALA A 164 0.03 -19.15 1.50
N PHE A 165 0.08 -18.00 0.84
CA PHE A 165 -1.11 -17.32 0.34
C PHE A 165 -1.17 -17.42 -1.19
N THR A 166 -2.40 -17.45 -1.75
CA THR A 166 -2.62 -17.42 -3.21
C THR A 166 -2.81 -16.00 -3.72
N ALA A 167 -3.35 -15.08 -2.93
CA ALA A 167 -3.59 -13.71 -3.34
C ALA A 167 -2.32 -12.84 -3.21
N GLN A 168 -1.57 -12.68 -4.30
CA GLN A 168 -0.35 -11.86 -4.31
C GLN A 168 -0.60 -10.41 -3.90
N ILE A 169 -1.76 -9.84 -4.24
CA ILE A 169 -2.18 -8.49 -3.79
C ILE A 169 -2.13 -8.38 -2.27
N ILE A 170 -2.64 -9.39 -1.57
CA ILE A 170 -2.64 -9.42 -0.09
C ILE A 170 -1.22 -9.54 0.44
N ILE A 171 -0.39 -10.40 -0.14
CA ILE A 171 1.02 -10.55 0.22
C ILE A 171 1.75 -9.22 0.09
N ASN A 172 1.58 -8.53 -1.04
CA ASN A 172 2.21 -7.23 -1.31
C ASN A 172 1.74 -6.17 -0.31
N HIS A 173 0.44 -6.14 0.00
CA HIS A 173 -0.12 -5.20 0.97
C HIS A 173 0.48 -5.41 2.37
N VAL A 174 0.49 -6.65 2.87
CA VAL A 174 1.08 -6.98 4.17
C VAL A 174 2.57 -6.62 4.20
N GLN A 175 3.31 -6.97 3.16
CA GLN A 175 4.73 -6.66 3.06
C GLN A 175 4.98 -5.14 3.02
N ALA A 176 4.20 -4.39 2.25
CA ALA A 176 4.37 -2.94 2.15
C ALA A 176 3.96 -2.21 3.43
N ARG A 177 2.89 -2.65 4.13
CA ARG A 177 2.43 -2.01 5.37
C ARG A 177 3.26 -2.40 6.58
N ASP A 178 3.41 -3.73 6.80
CA ASP A 178 3.95 -4.28 8.04
C ASP A 178 5.42 -4.71 7.90
N GLY A 179 5.94 -4.82 6.68
CA GLY A 179 7.27 -5.35 6.38
C GLY A 179 7.35 -6.88 6.50
N GLU A 180 6.23 -7.55 6.77
CA GLU A 180 6.15 -8.99 6.94
C GLU A 180 6.12 -9.69 5.59
N LYS A 181 6.98 -10.69 5.40
CA LYS A 181 7.05 -11.48 4.17
C LYS A 181 6.31 -12.79 4.35
N ILE A 182 5.20 -12.93 3.63
CA ILE A 182 4.44 -14.18 3.53
C ILE A 182 4.78 -14.81 2.17
N ASP A 183 5.09 -16.10 2.17
CA ASP A 183 5.38 -16.82 0.92
C ASP A 183 4.09 -16.96 0.09
N ASN A 184 4.19 -16.78 -1.23
CA ASN A 184 3.19 -17.33 -2.13
C ASN A 184 3.45 -18.84 -2.36
N VAL A 185 2.58 -19.51 -3.11
CA VAL A 185 2.67 -20.96 -3.30
C VAL A 185 4.00 -21.36 -3.93
N ASP A 186 4.47 -20.64 -4.96
CA ASP A 186 5.73 -20.96 -5.64
C ASP A 186 6.93 -20.79 -4.70
N GLN A 187 6.96 -19.71 -3.91
CA GLN A 187 8.00 -19.47 -2.93
C GLN A 187 8.02 -20.54 -1.84
N ALA A 188 6.84 -20.91 -1.33
CA ALA A 188 6.73 -21.95 -0.30
C ALA A 188 7.16 -23.33 -0.81
N LEU A 189 6.81 -23.68 -2.06
CA LEU A 189 7.25 -24.93 -2.69
C LEU A 189 8.76 -24.92 -2.95
N GLN A 190 9.32 -23.80 -3.43
CA GLN A 190 10.76 -23.69 -3.61
C GLN A 190 11.49 -23.81 -2.27
N ARG A 191 10.99 -23.18 -1.21
CA ARG A 191 11.54 -23.30 0.15
C ARG A 191 11.49 -24.75 0.66
N ALA A 192 10.42 -25.50 0.37
CA ALA A 192 10.34 -26.92 0.70
C ALA A 192 11.45 -27.74 0.02
N VAL A 193 11.73 -27.45 -1.26
CA VAL A 193 12.84 -28.07 -2.01
C VAL A 193 14.18 -27.71 -1.38
N ASP A 194 14.41 -26.45 -1.10
CA ASP A 194 15.67 -25.94 -0.54
C ASP A 194 15.95 -26.52 0.86
N ASN A 195 14.91 -26.72 1.65
CA ASN A 195 14.96 -27.35 2.97
C ASN A 195 15.12 -28.90 2.91
N GLY A 196 15.04 -29.51 1.73
CA GLY A 196 15.18 -30.96 1.57
C GLY A 196 13.99 -31.75 2.10
N VAL A 197 12.79 -31.18 2.06
CA VAL A 197 11.54 -31.85 2.46
C VAL A 197 11.32 -33.08 1.60
N LYS A 198 11.04 -34.22 2.23
CA LYS A 198 10.79 -35.48 1.57
C LYS A 198 9.32 -35.84 1.44
N ASN A 199 8.55 -35.42 2.43
CA ASN A 199 7.11 -35.64 2.48
C ASN A 199 6.41 -34.30 2.64
N LEU A 200 5.73 -33.86 1.59
CA LEU A 200 4.97 -32.62 1.56
C LEU A 200 3.48 -32.94 1.42
N VAL A 201 2.69 -32.43 2.34
CA VAL A 201 1.23 -32.40 2.25
C VAL A 201 0.80 -30.96 2.01
N VAL A 202 0.10 -30.69 0.92
CA VAL A 202 -0.51 -29.39 0.65
C VAL A 202 -1.95 -29.43 1.13
N GLN A 203 -2.27 -28.57 2.11
CA GLN A 203 -3.61 -28.46 2.70
C GLN A 203 -4.24 -27.12 2.33
N PRO A 204 -5.08 -27.07 1.28
CA PRO A 204 -5.83 -25.85 0.97
C PRO A 204 -6.94 -25.62 2.00
N THR A 205 -7.19 -24.35 2.30
CA THR A 205 -8.31 -23.91 3.15
C THR A 205 -9.48 -23.33 2.33
N HIS A 206 -9.35 -23.31 1.02
CA HIS A 206 -10.40 -22.86 0.10
C HIS A 206 -11.60 -23.81 0.14
N LEU A 207 -12.80 -23.23 0.30
CA LEU A 207 -14.06 -23.98 0.39
C LEU A 207 -14.74 -24.19 -0.95
N MET A 208 -14.38 -23.40 -1.96
CA MET A 208 -15.04 -23.40 -3.28
C MET A 208 -13.98 -23.33 -4.39
N HIS A 209 -14.37 -23.75 -5.58
CA HIS A 209 -13.59 -23.50 -6.78
C HIS A 209 -13.61 -22.02 -7.12
N GLY A 210 -12.47 -21.49 -7.54
CA GLY A 210 -12.27 -20.13 -8.01
C GLY A 210 -11.17 -20.07 -9.07
N ALA A 211 -10.67 -18.88 -9.31
CA ALA A 211 -9.51 -18.66 -10.17
C ALA A 211 -8.18 -18.93 -9.43
N GLU A 212 -8.25 -19.08 -8.12
CA GLU A 212 -7.13 -19.30 -7.22
C GLU A 212 -6.78 -20.79 -7.09
#